data_e1c2ea925b68f25a3cace5ddc483a0ec
#
_entry.id   e1c2ea925b68f25a3cace5ddc483a0ec
#
_cell.length_a   1.000
_cell.length_b   1.000
_cell.length_c   1.000
_cell.angle_alpha   90.00
_cell.angle_beta   90.00
_cell.angle_gamma   90.00
#
_symmetry.space_group_name_H-M   'P 1'
#
loop_
_entity.id
_entity.type
_entity.pdbx_description
1 polymer ?
#
loop_
_entity_poly.entity_id
_entity_poly.type
_entity_poly.pdbx_seq_one_letter_code
_entity_poly.pdbx_strand_id
1 'polypeptide(L)'
;MDIIIIGSGPAGVSAALYAKRAGADVTVITRGSGALAKAEKIENYYGLAEPVTGAELEANGIAGAKRLGVSFIEDEVVGLAMNDDFTGLVVQTPGLACEAKAVVLTAGSTRLAPKIPGLKELEGKGVSYCAICDAFFYRQKTVAVLGEGDYALHEAEILLPHAGKVMLFTNGKEPAVKIPDTIEVHKEKIIAVEAENANGMERVSGLRTEDGAVTPVQGLFVALGTAGSVDLARKIGAATDNNRIVVDGEMATNVPGLYAAGDCTGGLLQVVKAAYEGAVAGLAAAKYVRSRK
;
A
#
# COMPACT_ATOMS: atom_id res chain seq x y z
N MET A 1 18.16 8.21 -5.55
CA MET A 1 18.17 8.33 -4.06
C MET A 1 18.79 7.07 -3.48
N ASP A 2 19.41 7.13 -2.28
CA ASP A 2 19.89 5.89 -1.65
C ASP A 2 18.73 5.08 -1.08
N ILE A 3 17.89 5.69 -0.25
CA ILE A 3 16.77 5.01 0.42
C ILE A 3 15.49 5.85 0.32
N ILE A 4 14.41 5.22 -0.11
CA ILE A 4 13.05 5.75 0.02
C ILE A 4 12.32 4.98 1.12
N ILE A 5 11.64 5.71 2.01
CA ILE A 5 10.80 5.15 3.06
C ILE A 5 9.36 5.55 2.75
N ILE A 6 8.45 4.57 2.75
CA ILE A 6 7.04 4.78 2.44
C ILE A 6 6.25 4.77 3.74
N GLY A 7 5.78 5.94 4.17
CA GLY A 7 5.06 6.17 5.40
C GLY A 7 5.87 6.89 6.48
N SER A 8 5.25 7.84 7.17
CA SER A 8 5.84 8.71 8.21
C SER A 8 5.43 8.35 9.64
N GLY A 9 4.85 7.19 9.85
CA GLY A 9 4.55 6.67 11.19
C GLY A 9 5.82 6.31 11.98
N PRO A 10 5.68 5.77 13.21
CA PRO A 10 6.81 5.46 14.09
C PRO A 10 7.88 4.58 13.44
N ALA A 11 7.48 3.59 12.64
CA ALA A 11 8.43 2.74 11.92
C ALA A 11 9.20 3.52 10.86
N GLY A 12 8.51 4.32 10.05
CA GLY A 12 9.15 5.07 8.96
C GLY A 12 10.08 6.16 9.45
N VAL A 13 9.63 6.93 10.44
CA VAL A 13 10.48 7.96 11.04
C VAL A 13 11.70 7.34 11.73
N SER A 14 11.52 6.23 12.46
CA SER A 14 12.64 5.53 13.09
C SER A 14 13.62 5.01 12.03
N ALA A 15 13.14 4.37 10.96
CA ALA A 15 13.98 3.93 9.85
C ALA A 15 14.77 5.10 9.24
N ALA A 16 14.11 6.24 9.01
CA ALA A 16 14.74 7.43 8.46
C ALA A 16 15.85 7.98 9.35
N LEU A 17 15.60 8.07 10.65
CA LEU A 17 16.58 8.54 11.63
C LEU A 17 17.84 7.68 11.64
N TYR A 18 17.68 6.35 11.68
CA TYR A 18 18.81 5.42 11.76
C TYR A 18 19.56 5.31 10.43
N ALA A 19 18.84 5.27 9.30
CA ALA A 19 19.48 5.26 7.97
C ALA A 19 20.27 6.55 7.70
N LYS A 20 19.69 7.72 8.05
CA LYS A 20 20.37 9.02 7.91
C LYS A 20 21.63 9.11 8.77
N ARG A 21 21.55 8.68 10.02
CA ARG A 21 22.73 8.63 10.92
C ARG A 21 23.80 7.63 10.44
N ALA A 22 23.40 6.58 9.70
CA ALA A 22 24.33 5.66 9.04
C ALA A 22 24.94 6.23 7.74
N GLY A 23 24.63 7.48 7.36
CA GLY A 23 25.22 8.20 6.24
C GLY A 23 24.52 8.00 4.89
N ALA A 24 23.30 7.45 4.87
CA ALA A 24 22.53 7.34 3.64
C ALA A 24 21.77 8.64 3.30
N ASP A 25 21.51 8.86 2.01
CA ASP A 25 20.54 9.85 1.56
C ASP A 25 19.14 9.27 1.65
N VAL A 26 18.26 9.92 2.44
CA VAL A 26 16.95 9.37 2.83
C VAL A 26 15.82 10.33 2.48
N THR A 27 14.84 9.81 1.77
CA THR A 27 13.57 10.50 1.49
C THR A 27 12.40 9.68 2.03
N VAL A 28 11.51 10.32 2.78
CA VAL A 28 10.24 9.74 3.23
C VAL A 28 9.13 10.24 2.31
N ILE A 29 8.34 9.32 1.75
CA ILE A 29 7.12 9.66 0.99
C ILE A 29 5.92 9.28 1.86
N THR A 30 5.00 10.22 2.07
CA THR A 30 3.86 10.03 2.96
C THR A 30 2.64 10.80 2.48
N ARG A 31 1.45 10.23 2.66
CA ARG A 31 0.16 10.88 2.38
C ARG A 31 -0.44 11.51 3.66
N GLY A 32 0.36 12.21 4.44
CA GLY A 32 -0.10 12.82 5.69
C GLY A 32 -0.13 11.85 6.88
N SER A 33 -0.96 12.15 7.88
CA SER A 33 -0.98 11.46 9.17
C SER A 33 -1.54 10.04 9.10
N GLY A 34 -0.90 9.11 9.81
CA GLY A 34 -1.26 7.70 9.86
C GLY A 34 -2.21 7.33 11.02
N ALA A 35 -2.21 6.04 11.35
CA ALA A 35 -3.05 5.49 12.42
C ALA A 35 -2.69 6.07 13.80
N LEU A 36 -1.42 6.40 14.02
CA LEU A 36 -0.94 6.95 15.29
C LEU A 36 -1.64 8.26 15.66
N ALA A 37 -1.87 9.16 14.70
CA ALA A 37 -2.50 10.46 14.96
C ALA A 37 -3.93 10.36 15.53
N LYS A 38 -4.58 9.20 15.40
CA LYS A 38 -5.92 8.94 15.96
C LYS A 38 -5.90 8.57 17.45
N ALA A 39 -4.72 8.32 18.02
CA ALA A 39 -4.60 7.98 19.44
C ALA A 39 -4.71 9.26 20.28
N GLU A 40 -5.75 9.35 21.12
CA GLU A 40 -5.99 10.50 21.97
C GLU A 40 -4.96 10.59 23.10
N LYS A 41 -4.44 9.44 23.58
CA LYS A 41 -3.53 9.36 24.72
C LYS A 41 -2.53 8.21 24.55
N ILE A 42 -1.25 8.50 24.70
CA ILE A 42 -0.16 7.53 24.72
C ILE A 42 0.61 7.71 26.02
N GLU A 43 0.67 6.67 26.85
CA GLU A 43 1.33 6.66 28.16
C GLU A 43 2.43 5.61 28.26
N ASN A 44 2.40 4.61 27.37
CA ASN A 44 3.21 3.39 27.44
C ASN A 44 4.42 3.41 26.50
N TYR A 45 4.87 4.58 26.08
CA TYR A 45 6.08 4.71 25.28
C TYR A 45 7.22 5.26 26.12
N TYR A 46 8.34 4.52 26.15
CA TYR A 46 9.52 4.89 26.95
C TYR A 46 10.03 6.30 26.64
N GLY A 47 10.27 7.08 27.68
CA GLY A 47 10.78 8.45 27.58
C GLY A 47 9.71 9.55 27.66
N LEU A 48 8.45 9.20 27.77
CA LEU A 48 7.38 10.15 28.04
C LEU A 48 7.26 10.36 29.56
N ALA A 49 7.44 11.58 30.04
CA ALA A 49 7.18 11.95 31.43
C ALA A 49 5.69 12.14 31.69
N GLU A 50 4.98 12.69 30.72
CA GLU A 50 3.54 12.93 30.71
C GLU A 50 2.93 12.28 29.46
N PRO A 51 1.64 11.92 29.50
CA PRO A 51 0.94 11.42 28.31
C PRO A 51 0.94 12.44 27.19
N VAL A 52 1.08 11.95 25.95
CA VAL A 52 0.97 12.77 24.74
C VAL A 52 -0.08 12.20 23.80
N THR A 53 -0.60 13.02 22.90
CA THR A 53 -1.43 12.54 21.80
C THR A 53 -0.58 11.85 20.73
N GLY A 54 -1.19 10.95 19.96
CA GLY A 54 -0.51 10.33 18.83
C GLY A 54 -0.08 11.34 17.77
N ALA A 55 -0.87 12.40 17.56
CA ALA A 55 -0.54 13.48 16.65
C ALA A 55 0.71 14.26 17.10
N GLU A 56 0.84 14.56 18.40
CA GLU A 56 2.03 15.21 18.96
C GLU A 56 3.26 14.33 18.83
N LEU A 57 3.14 13.03 19.11
CA LEU A 57 4.25 12.09 19.00
C LEU A 57 4.73 11.95 17.55
N GLU A 58 3.80 11.87 16.60
CA GLU A 58 4.09 11.82 15.16
C GLU A 58 4.80 13.11 14.70
N ALA A 59 4.26 14.27 15.05
CA ALA A 59 4.82 15.57 14.70
C ALA A 59 6.25 15.74 15.24
N ASN A 60 6.49 15.36 16.51
CA ASN A 60 7.81 15.40 17.13
C ASN A 60 8.81 14.48 16.42
N GLY A 61 8.39 13.28 16.04
CA GLY A 61 9.21 12.35 15.27
C GLY A 61 9.62 12.90 13.90
N ILE A 62 8.65 13.44 13.15
CA ILE A 62 8.88 14.07 11.83
C ILE A 62 9.80 15.28 11.97
N ALA A 63 9.58 16.16 12.95
CA ALA A 63 10.41 17.32 13.20
C ALA A 63 11.87 16.93 13.52
N GLY A 64 12.05 15.87 14.33
CA GLY A 64 13.35 15.29 14.62
C GLY A 64 14.08 14.77 13.39
N ALA A 65 13.37 14.07 12.50
CA ALA A 65 13.92 13.55 11.25
C ALA A 65 14.31 14.69 10.28
N LYS A 66 13.44 15.68 10.10
CA LYS A 66 13.72 16.87 9.28
C LYS A 66 14.96 17.63 9.78
N ARG A 67 15.09 17.79 11.10
CA ARG A 67 16.27 18.44 11.72
C ARG A 67 17.57 17.71 11.42
N LEU A 68 17.54 16.39 11.23
CA LEU A 68 18.70 15.59 10.83
C LEU A 68 18.93 15.56 9.30
N GLY A 69 18.13 16.29 8.53
CA GLY A 69 18.28 16.40 7.08
C GLY A 69 17.64 15.25 6.31
N VAL A 70 16.59 14.61 6.85
CA VAL A 70 15.71 13.71 6.10
C VAL A 70 14.77 14.53 5.25
N SER A 71 14.66 14.20 3.96
CA SER A 71 13.70 14.81 3.03
C SER A 71 12.33 14.18 3.18
N PHE A 72 11.27 14.99 3.05
CA PHE A 72 9.88 14.53 3.06
C PHE A 72 9.15 15.00 1.81
N ILE A 73 8.46 14.08 1.15
CA ILE A 73 7.55 14.33 0.03
C ILE A 73 6.15 13.94 0.51
N GLU A 74 5.22 14.89 0.45
CA GLU A 74 3.81 14.63 0.72
C GLU A 74 3.13 14.23 -0.59
N ASP A 75 2.97 12.92 -0.78
CA ASP A 75 2.35 12.33 -1.98
C ASP A 75 1.86 10.91 -1.67
N GLU A 76 0.99 10.36 -2.53
CA GLU A 76 0.50 9.00 -2.43
C GLU A 76 1.35 8.03 -3.26
N VAL A 77 1.90 7.00 -2.61
CA VAL A 77 2.55 5.92 -3.36
C VAL A 77 1.47 4.97 -3.88
N VAL A 78 1.36 4.86 -5.20
CA VAL A 78 0.39 4.00 -5.90
C VAL A 78 1.02 2.74 -6.49
N GLY A 79 2.34 2.74 -6.72
CA GLY A 79 3.07 1.63 -7.32
C GLY A 79 4.48 1.45 -6.78
N LEU A 80 4.97 0.21 -6.89
CA LEU A 80 6.34 -0.19 -6.60
C LEU A 80 6.76 -1.26 -7.59
N ALA A 81 7.92 -1.08 -8.23
CA ALA A 81 8.47 -2.00 -9.21
C ALA A 81 10.00 -2.11 -9.07
N MET A 82 10.59 -3.11 -9.70
CA MET A 82 12.03 -3.10 -9.96
C MET A 82 12.32 -2.12 -11.12
N ASN A 83 13.49 -1.50 -11.12
CA ASN A 83 13.96 -0.78 -12.29
C ASN A 83 14.39 -1.75 -13.41
N ASP A 84 14.61 -1.24 -14.63
CA ASP A 84 14.83 -2.06 -15.84
C ASP A 84 16.07 -2.95 -15.75
N ASP A 85 17.09 -2.55 -15.02
CA ASP A 85 18.34 -3.31 -14.83
C ASP A 85 18.36 -4.17 -13.56
N PHE A 86 17.27 -4.19 -12.81
CA PHE A 86 17.13 -4.95 -11.55
C PHE A 86 18.13 -4.57 -10.45
N THR A 87 18.70 -3.38 -10.52
CA THR A 87 19.68 -2.89 -9.52
C THR A 87 19.07 -2.04 -8.41
N GLY A 88 17.83 -1.58 -8.61
CA GLY A 88 17.09 -0.71 -7.70
C GLY A 88 15.59 -0.86 -7.83
N LEU A 89 14.89 0.00 -7.13
CA LEU A 89 13.44 0.01 -6.98
C LEU A 89 12.89 1.34 -7.48
N VAL A 90 11.76 1.30 -8.15
CA VAL A 90 11.00 2.49 -8.60
C VAL A 90 9.76 2.63 -7.75
N VAL A 91 9.65 3.73 -7.03
CA VAL A 91 8.46 4.13 -6.28
C VAL A 91 7.66 5.09 -7.13
N GLN A 92 6.40 4.78 -7.39
CA GLN A 92 5.50 5.53 -8.25
C GLN A 92 4.47 6.28 -7.40
N THR A 93 4.31 7.57 -7.69
CA THR A 93 3.21 8.41 -7.24
C THR A 93 2.45 8.95 -8.46
N PRO A 94 1.27 9.59 -8.31
CA PRO A 94 0.55 10.18 -9.44
C PRO A 94 1.35 11.18 -10.27
N GLY A 95 2.31 11.88 -9.64
CA GLY A 95 3.11 12.92 -10.29
C GLY A 95 4.58 12.59 -10.50
N LEU A 96 5.12 11.54 -9.87
CA LEU A 96 6.55 11.25 -9.84
C LEU A 96 6.85 9.75 -9.93
N ALA A 97 7.95 9.40 -10.59
CA ALA A 97 8.59 8.10 -10.47
C ALA A 97 10.00 8.33 -9.88
N CYS A 98 10.26 7.76 -8.71
CA CYS A 98 11.50 7.94 -7.97
C CYS A 98 12.27 6.64 -7.89
N GLU A 99 13.52 6.63 -8.36
CA GLU A 99 14.41 5.47 -8.18
C GLU A 99 15.18 5.54 -6.87
N ALA A 100 15.29 4.39 -6.22
CA ALA A 100 16.10 4.20 -5.02
C ALA A 100 16.82 2.84 -5.04
N LYS A 101 17.99 2.79 -4.41
CA LYS A 101 18.73 1.53 -4.22
C LYS A 101 18.04 0.60 -3.21
N ALA A 102 17.34 1.18 -2.23
CA ALA A 102 16.56 0.44 -1.26
C ALA A 102 15.25 1.16 -0.92
N VAL A 103 14.22 0.40 -0.57
CA VAL A 103 12.92 0.89 -0.12
C VAL A 103 12.54 0.23 1.21
N VAL A 104 11.97 1.02 2.13
CA VAL A 104 11.42 0.53 3.39
C VAL A 104 9.92 0.78 3.43
N LEU A 105 9.13 -0.28 3.48
CA LEU A 105 7.67 -0.24 3.57
C LEU A 105 7.23 -0.06 5.02
N THR A 106 6.58 1.05 5.33
CA THR A 106 6.15 1.39 6.69
C THR A 106 4.78 2.09 6.75
N ALA A 107 3.99 1.98 5.67
CA ALA A 107 2.65 2.59 5.57
C ALA A 107 1.57 1.81 6.36
N GLY A 108 1.97 0.98 7.33
CA GLY A 108 1.06 0.21 8.15
C GLY A 108 0.40 -0.98 7.44
N SER A 109 -0.62 -1.54 8.09
CA SER A 109 -1.30 -2.77 7.63
C SER A 109 -2.75 -2.52 7.21
N THR A 110 -3.23 -1.29 7.19
CA THR A 110 -4.64 -0.98 7.00
C THR A 110 -5.05 -1.23 5.56
N ARG A 111 -5.85 -2.28 5.35
CA ARG A 111 -6.59 -2.52 4.12
C ARG A 111 -8.04 -2.12 4.36
N LEU A 112 -8.57 -1.23 3.54
CA LEU A 112 -9.99 -0.93 3.52
C LEU A 112 -10.71 -2.02 2.71
N ALA A 113 -11.23 -3.04 3.40
CA ALA A 113 -12.13 -4.01 2.80
C ALA A 113 -13.56 -3.71 3.27
N PRO A 114 -14.45 -3.30 2.38
CA PRO A 114 -15.84 -3.04 2.74
C PRO A 114 -16.53 -4.37 3.08
N LYS A 115 -17.53 -4.30 3.97
CA LYS A 115 -18.37 -5.45 4.29
C LYS A 115 -19.43 -5.63 3.21
N ILE A 116 -19.02 -6.07 2.03
CA ILE A 116 -19.91 -6.40 0.90
C ILE A 116 -20.06 -7.92 0.87
N PRO A 117 -21.28 -8.47 0.94
CA PRO A 117 -21.55 -9.89 0.75
C PRO A 117 -20.90 -10.45 -0.52
N GLY A 118 -20.29 -11.61 -0.46
CA GLY A 118 -19.56 -12.24 -1.56
C GLY A 118 -18.13 -11.75 -1.75
N LEU A 119 -17.74 -10.60 -1.21
CA LEU A 119 -16.41 -10.03 -1.46
C LEU A 119 -15.29 -10.93 -0.92
N LYS A 120 -15.42 -11.37 0.32
CA LYS A 120 -14.41 -12.21 0.98
C LYS A 120 -14.46 -13.66 0.48
N GLU A 121 -15.65 -14.19 0.26
CA GLU A 121 -15.91 -15.56 -0.17
C GLU A 121 -15.37 -15.86 -1.57
N LEU A 122 -15.31 -14.80 -2.41
CA LEU A 122 -14.84 -14.85 -3.78
C LEU A 122 -13.40 -14.33 -3.96
N GLU A 123 -12.66 -14.10 -2.87
CA GLU A 123 -11.24 -13.76 -2.92
C GLU A 123 -10.44 -14.89 -3.60
N GLY A 124 -9.67 -14.55 -4.64
CA GLY A 124 -8.98 -15.52 -5.51
C GLY A 124 -9.90 -16.26 -6.50
N LYS A 125 -11.22 -16.03 -6.45
CA LYS A 125 -12.21 -16.60 -7.38
C LYS A 125 -12.84 -15.53 -8.29
N GLY A 126 -12.14 -14.45 -8.50
CA GLY A 126 -12.59 -13.28 -9.27
C GLY A 126 -12.50 -11.95 -8.50
N VAL A 127 -12.40 -11.99 -7.17
CA VAL A 127 -12.02 -10.82 -6.36
C VAL A 127 -10.50 -10.80 -6.18
N SER A 128 -9.87 -9.69 -6.54
CA SER A 128 -8.42 -9.47 -6.44
C SER A 128 -8.13 -8.12 -5.75
N TYR A 129 -6.89 -7.97 -5.27
CA TYR A 129 -6.36 -6.74 -4.68
C TYR A 129 -5.05 -6.30 -5.35
N CYS A 130 -4.71 -6.89 -6.50
CA CYS A 130 -3.46 -6.60 -7.19
C CYS A 130 -3.67 -6.73 -8.70
N ALA A 131 -3.85 -5.61 -9.39
CA ALA A 131 -4.05 -5.64 -10.84
C ALA A 131 -2.82 -6.21 -11.57
N ILE A 132 -1.61 -5.78 -11.23
CA ILE A 132 -0.39 -6.27 -11.89
C ILE A 132 -0.17 -7.78 -11.70
N CYS A 133 -0.66 -8.36 -10.57
CA CYS A 133 -0.55 -9.80 -10.32
C CYS A 133 -1.49 -10.61 -11.21
N ASP A 134 -2.71 -10.11 -11.41
CA ASP A 134 -3.83 -10.91 -11.91
C ASP A 134 -4.36 -10.46 -13.28
N ALA A 135 -3.95 -9.28 -13.81
CA ALA A 135 -4.48 -8.73 -15.07
C ALA A 135 -4.42 -9.72 -16.25
N PHE A 136 -3.39 -10.56 -16.30
CA PHE A 136 -3.23 -11.56 -17.35
C PHE A 136 -4.40 -12.55 -17.44
N PHE A 137 -5.03 -12.91 -16.31
CA PHE A 137 -6.17 -13.84 -16.27
C PHE A 137 -7.49 -13.21 -16.75
N TYR A 138 -7.50 -11.88 -16.93
CA TYR A 138 -8.68 -11.12 -17.35
C TYR A 138 -8.59 -10.59 -18.78
N ARG A 139 -7.76 -11.17 -19.62
CA ARG A 139 -7.69 -10.82 -21.05
C ARG A 139 -9.04 -10.92 -21.71
N GLN A 140 -9.45 -9.83 -22.41
CA GLN A 140 -10.72 -9.69 -23.12
C GLN A 140 -11.98 -9.84 -22.25
N LYS A 141 -11.83 -9.83 -20.90
CA LYS A 141 -12.95 -9.87 -19.95
C LYS A 141 -13.34 -8.47 -19.50
N THR A 142 -14.57 -8.37 -19.00
CA THR A 142 -15.03 -7.17 -18.33
C THR A 142 -14.65 -7.25 -16.87
N VAL A 143 -13.96 -6.21 -16.38
CA VAL A 143 -13.52 -6.12 -14.98
C VAL A 143 -13.97 -4.81 -14.35
N ALA A 144 -14.18 -4.82 -13.05
CA ALA A 144 -14.45 -3.64 -12.25
C ALA A 144 -13.29 -3.36 -11.28
N VAL A 145 -12.99 -2.09 -11.04
CA VAL A 145 -12.15 -1.61 -9.96
C VAL A 145 -13.03 -0.89 -8.96
N LEU A 146 -12.92 -1.24 -7.69
CA LEU A 146 -13.64 -0.62 -6.58
C LEU A 146 -12.74 0.37 -5.87
N GLY A 147 -13.02 1.66 -6.00
CA GLY A 147 -12.27 2.75 -5.38
C GLY A 147 -12.54 4.08 -6.05
N GLU A 148 -12.05 5.19 -5.49
CA GLU A 148 -12.37 6.55 -5.94
C GLU A 148 -11.17 7.47 -6.16
N GLY A 149 -9.95 7.06 -5.74
CA GLY A 149 -8.73 7.89 -5.74
C GLY A 149 -7.65 7.42 -6.71
N ASP A 150 -6.46 8.01 -6.57
CA ASP A 150 -5.29 7.74 -7.41
C ASP A 150 -4.88 6.27 -7.42
N TYR A 151 -5.00 5.58 -6.28
CA TYR A 151 -4.72 4.15 -6.21
C TYR A 151 -5.68 3.34 -7.10
N ALA A 152 -6.97 3.64 -7.07
CA ALA A 152 -7.97 2.96 -7.90
C ALA A 152 -7.75 3.25 -9.39
N LEU A 153 -7.43 4.50 -9.74
CA LEU A 153 -7.09 4.87 -11.10
C LEU A 153 -5.86 4.10 -11.59
N HIS A 154 -4.80 4.05 -10.80
CA HIS A 154 -3.58 3.31 -11.13
C HIS A 154 -3.85 1.81 -11.37
N GLU A 155 -4.66 1.15 -10.51
CA GLU A 155 -5.05 -0.25 -10.73
C GLU A 155 -5.88 -0.43 -12.02
N ALA A 156 -6.78 0.52 -12.31
CA ALA A 156 -7.58 0.49 -13.54
C ALA A 156 -6.69 0.67 -14.80
N GLU A 157 -5.72 1.56 -14.77
CA GLU A 157 -4.76 1.79 -15.86
C GLU A 157 -3.91 0.54 -16.15
N ILE A 158 -3.49 -0.20 -15.12
CA ILE A 158 -2.80 -1.50 -15.29
C ILE A 158 -3.68 -2.52 -16.01
N LEU A 159 -5.00 -2.49 -15.80
CA LEU A 159 -5.94 -3.43 -16.40
C LEU A 159 -6.28 -3.09 -17.87
N LEU A 160 -6.24 -1.81 -18.26
CA LEU A 160 -6.64 -1.35 -19.61
C LEU A 160 -5.94 -2.09 -20.77
N PRO A 161 -4.62 -2.38 -20.73
CA PRO A 161 -3.94 -3.11 -21.82
C PRO A 161 -4.35 -4.59 -21.94
N HIS A 162 -5.01 -5.14 -20.92
CA HIS A 162 -5.30 -6.57 -20.82
C HIS A 162 -6.80 -6.87 -20.94
N ALA A 163 -7.62 -6.17 -20.18
CA ALA A 163 -9.07 -6.40 -20.13
C ALA A 163 -9.77 -5.92 -21.41
N GLY A 164 -10.90 -6.55 -21.73
CA GLY A 164 -11.77 -6.08 -22.82
C GLY A 164 -12.56 -4.82 -22.45
N LYS A 165 -12.88 -4.67 -21.18
CA LYS A 165 -13.55 -3.48 -20.61
C LYS A 165 -13.13 -3.30 -19.15
N VAL A 166 -12.84 -2.06 -18.77
CA VAL A 166 -12.54 -1.67 -17.38
C VAL A 166 -13.59 -0.67 -16.91
N MET A 167 -14.19 -0.94 -15.76
CA MET A 167 -15.17 -0.07 -15.11
C MET A 167 -14.66 0.32 -13.73
N LEU A 168 -14.93 1.56 -13.29
CA LEU A 168 -14.60 2.04 -11.96
C LEU A 168 -15.88 2.23 -11.14
N PHE A 169 -16.00 1.52 -10.03
CA PHE A 169 -17.09 1.67 -9.06
C PHE A 169 -16.61 2.48 -7.86
N THR A 170 -17.21 3.65 -7.64
CA THR A 170 -16.82 4.54 -6.54
C THR A 170 -17.65 4.32 -5.27
N ASN A 171 -18.57 3.37 -5.30
CA ASN A 171 -19.36 2.92 -4.14
C ASN A 171 -20.08 4.06 -3.39
N GLY A 172 -20.81 4.88 -4.12
CA GLY A 172 -21.59 6.00 -3.56
C GLY A 172 -20.81 7.31 -3.40
N LYS A 173 -19.58 7.40 -3.91
CA LYS A 173 -18.75 8.61 -3.82
C LYS A 173 -18.54 9.23 -5.19
N GLU A 174 -18.16 10.52 -5.21
CA GLU A 174 -17.59 11.13 -6.41
C GLU A 174 -16.13 10.65 -6.59
N PRO A 175 -15.66 10.46 -7.85
CA PRO A 175 -14.25 10.25 -8.09
C PRO A 175 -13.42 11.40 -7.50
N ALA A 176 -12.40 11.08 -6.73
CA ALA A 176 -11.50 12.08 -6.14
C ALA A 176 -10.46 12.59 -7.13
N VAL A 177 -10.38 11.95 -8.31
CA VAL A 177 -9.41 12.24 -9.37
C VAL A 177 -10.12 12.28 -10.73
N LYS A 178 -9.48 12.88 -11.73
CA LYS A 178 -10.00 12.88 -13.10
C LYS A 178 -9.83 11.49 -13.71
N ILE A 179 -10.94 10.85 -14.06
CA ILE A 179 -10.94 9.53 -14.70
C ILE A 179 -10.92 9.71 -16.23
N PRO A 180 -10.04 9.00 -16.96
CA PRO A 180 -10.03 8.98 -18.43
C PRO A 180 -11.35 8.45 -19.02
N ASP A 181 -11.78 8.97 -20.18
CA ASP A 181 -12.99 8.54 -20.87
C ASP A 181 -12.98 7.06 -21.30
N THR A 182 -11.82 6.42 -21.28
CA THR A 182 -11.66 4.98 -21.55
C THR A 182 -12.14 4.09 -20.43
N ILE A 183 -12.41 4.65 -19.24
CA ILE A 183 -12.89 3.95 -18.05
C ILE A 183 -14.32 4.41 -17.74
N GLU A 184 -15.26 3.48 -17.81
CA GLU A 184 -16.65 3.76 -17.45
C GLU A 184 -16.80 3.89 -15.93
N VAL A 185 -17.40 4.99 -15.44
CA VAL A 185 -17.54 5.27 -14.01
C VAL A 185 -18.96 4.95 -13.55
N HIS A 186 -19.06 4.14 -12.52
CA HIS A 186 -20.28 3.78 -11.80
C HIS A 186 -20.22 4.33 -10.37
N LYS A 187 -21.18 5.16 -9.99
CA LYS A 187 -21.23 5.77 -8.65
C LYS A 187 -22.11 5.00 -7.68
N GLU A 188 -22.91 4.08 -8.18
CA GLU A 188 -23.86 3.31 -7.40
C GLU A 188 -23.13 2.50 -6.32
N LYS A 189 -23.79 2.36 -5.17
CA LYS A 189 -23.24 1.59 -4.06
C LYS A 189 -23.42 0.09 -4.33
N ILE A 190 -22.32 -0.65 -4.25
CA ILE A 190 -22.34 -2.11 -4.36
C ILE A 190 -22.85 -2.71 -3.05
N ILE A 191 -23.88 -3.56 -3.16
CA ILE A 191 -24.48 -4.27 -2.03
C ILE A 191 -24.17 -5.76 -2.01
N ALA A 192 -23.73 -6.35 -3.13
CA ALA A 192 -23.25 -7.73 -3.20
C ALA A 192 -22.34 -7.96 -4.40
N VAL A 193 -21.43 -8.91 -4.27
CA VAL A 193 -20.68 -9.52 -5.38
C VAL A 193 -21.38 -10.82 -5.73
N GLU A 194 -21.89 -10.91 -6.97
CA GLU A 194 -22.58 -12.08 -7.46
C GLU A 194 -21.61 -13.13 -7.96
N ALA A 195 -21.99 -14.38 -7.78
CA ALA A 195 -21.23 -15.52 -8.23
C ALA A 195 -22.05 -16.44 -9.13
N GLU A 196 -21.38 -17.11 -10.06
CA GLU A 196 -21.89 -18.24 -10.81
C GLU A 196 -21.04 -19.47 -10.60
N ASN A 197 -21.63 -20.65 -10.76
CA ASN A 197 -20.89 -21.91 -10.73
C ASN A 197 -20.45 -22.27 -12.15
N ALA A 198 -19.16 -22.08 -12.44
CA ALA A 198 -18.55 -22.46 -13.70
C ALA A 198 -17.67 -23.71 -13.50
N ASN A 199 -18.08 -24.84 -14.07
CA ASN A 199 -17.32 -26.11 -13.99
C ASN A 199 -17.02 -26.57 -12.56
N GLY A 200 -17.97 -26.42 -11.63
CA GLY A 200 -17.83 -26.82 -10.23
C GLY A 200 -17.05 -25.84 -9.35
N MET A 201 -16.68 -24.69 -9.87
CA MET A 201 -16.03 -23.61 -9.10
C MET A 201 -16.90 -22.35 -9.15
N GLU A 202 -17.12 -21.74 -7.99
CA GLU A 202 -17.72 -20.43 -7.90
C GLU A 202 -16.76 -19.37 -8.40
N ARG A 203 -17.27 -18.44 -9.20
CA ARG A 203 -16.53 -17.29 -9.73
C ARG A 203 -17.38 -16.04 -9.75
N VAL A 204 -16.76 -14.88 -9.67
CA VAL A 204 -17.44 -13.58 -9.83
C VAL A 204 -18.15 -13.56 -11.19
N SER A 205 -19.43 -13.20 -11.19
CA SER A 205 -20.28 -13.04 -12.39
C SER A 205 -20.88 -11.64 -12.51
N GLY A 206 -20.95 -10.87 -11.44
CA GLY A 206 -21.52 -9.51 -11.47
C GLY A 206 -21.42 -8.76 -10.16
N LEU A 207 -21.79 -7.49 -10.22
CA LEU A 207 -21.90 -6.60 -9.06
C LEU A 207 -23.35 -6.13 -8.95
N ARG A 208 -23.98 -6.38 -7.81
CA ARG A 208 -25.32 -5.88 -7.49
C ARG A 208 -25.23 -4.54 -6.79
N THR A 209 -25.95 -3.56 -7.31
CA THR A 209 -26.02 -2.21 -6.77
C THR A 209 -27.30 -1.98 -5.97
N GLU A 210 -27.38 -0.90 -5.20
CA GLU A 210 -28.49 -0.60 -4.28
C GLU A 210 -29.84 -0.35 -4.98
N ASP A 211 -29.83 0.01 -6.26
CA ASP A 211 -31.01 0.11 -7.12
C ASP A 211 -31.55 -1.25 -7.62
N GLY A 212 -30.84 -2.36 -7.25
CA GLY A 212 -31.18 -3.71 -7.65
C GLY A 212 -30.59 -4.15 -8.99
N ALA A 213 -29.93 -3.27 -9.73
CA ALA A 213 -29.24 -3.63 -10.97
C ALA A 213 -28.07 -4.58 -10.72
N VAL A 214 -27.79 -5.44 -11.71
CA VAL A 214 -26.61 -6.31 -11.69
C VAL A 214 -25.76 -5.99 -12.92
N THR A 215 -24.57 -5.49 -12.70
CA THR A 215 -23.59 -5.24 -13.76
C THR A 215 -22.72 -6.47 -13.94
N PRO A 216 -22.74 -7.13 -15.11
CA PRO A 216 -21.93 -8.32 -15.38
C PRO A 216 -20.43 -7.98 -15.39
N VAL A 217 -19.64 -8.66 -14.57
CA VAL A 217 -18.18 -8.58 -14.55
C VAL A 217 -17.59 -9.96 -14.26
N GLN A 218 -16.40 -10.24 -14.77
CA GLN A 218 -15.67 -11.49 -14.50
C GLN A 218 -14.56 -11.30 -13.47
N GLY A 219 -14.34 -10.05 -13.02
CA GLY A 219 -13.35 -9.73 -11.99
C GLY A 219 -13.66 -8.43 -11.28
N LEU A 220 -13.35 -8.38 -10.00
CA LEU A 220 -13.44 -7.20 -9.15
C LEU A 220 -12.09 -6.96 -8.48
N PHE A 221 -11.48 -5.80 -8.76
CA PHE A 221 -10.23 -5.38 -8.15
C PHE A 221 -10.52 -4.33 -7.07
N VAL A 222 -10.16 -4.63 -5.83
CA VAL A 222 -10.45 -3.76 -4.69
C VAL A 222 -9.27 -2.84 -4.42
N ALA A 223 -9.45 -1.55 -4.68
CA ALA A 223 -8.45 -0.49 -4.57
C ALA A 223 -8.99 0.72 -3.78
N LEU A 224 -9.56 0.46 -2.60
CA LEU A 224 -10.14 1.48 -1.73
C LEU A 224 -9.06 2.20 -0.91
N GLY A 225 -9.17 3.51 -0.83
CA GLY A 225 -8.28 4.35 -0.06
C GLY A 225 -6.91 4.47 -0.71
N THR A 226 -5.84 4.02 -0.03
CA THR A 226 -4.45 4.06 -0.50
C THR A 226 -3.84 2.67 -0.55
N ALA A 227 -2.83 2.47 -1.38
CA ALA A 227 -2.03 1.24 -1.36
C ALA A 227 -1.34 1.08 0.00
N GLY A 228 -1.66 0.00 0.70
CA GLY A 228 -0.96 -0.36 1.94
C GLY A 228 0.40 -0.99 1.66
N SER A 229 1.25 -1.08 2.69
CA SER A 229 2.57 -1.75 2.56
C SER A 229 2.46 -3.15 1.99
N VAL A 230 1.43 -3.92 2.39
CA VAL A 230 1.23 -5.30 1.91
C VAL A 230 0.84 -5.34 0.43
N ASP A 231 0.04 -4.38 -0.03
CA ASP A 231 -0.36 -4.30 -1.44
C ASP A 231 0.85 -3.94 -2.32
N LEU A 232 1.66 -2.96 -1.90
CA LEU A 232 2.91 -2.60 -2.57
C LEU A 232 3.92 -3.76 -2.59
N ALA A 233 4.04 -4.50 -1.47
CA ALA A 233 4.92 -5.67 -1.38
C ALA A 233 4.52 -6.77 -2.37
N ARG A 234 3.21 -7.07 -2.49
CA ARG A 234 2.70 -8.07 -3.43
C ARG A 234 2.98 -7.71 -4.89
N LYS A 235 2.85 -6.43 -5.26
CA LYS A 235 3.12 -5.94 -6.64
C LYS A 235 4.52 -6.27 -7.12
N ILE A 236 5.49 -6.35 -6.22
CA ILE A 236 6.89 -6.63 -6.54
C ILE A 236 7.31 -8.07 -6.20
N GLY A 237 6.36 -8.94 -5.81
CA GLY A 237 6.64 -10.34 -5.52
C GLY A 237 7.24 -10.60 -4.13
N ALA A 238 7.10 -9.68 -3.19
CA ALA A 238 7.49 -9.94 -1.81
C ALA A 238 6.54 -10.96 -1.16
N ALA A 239 7.11 -11.90 -0.41
CA ALA A 239 6.37 -12.93 0.29
C ALA A 239 5.45 -12.33 1.36
N THR A 240 4.19 -12.77 1.37
CA THR A 240 3.22 -12.35 2.38
C THR A 240 2.51 -13.55 2.98
N ASP A 241 2.23 -13.47 4.28
CA ASP A 241 1.44 -14.48 5.02
C ASP A 241 0.37 -13.78 5.86
N ASN A 242 -0.87 -14.23 5.77
CA ASN A 242 -2.02 -13.70 6.53
C ASN A 242 -2.09 -12.15 6.52
N ASN A 243 -1.96 -11.56 5.34
CA ASN A 243 -1.94 -10.11 5.11
C ASN A 243 -0.80 -9.37 5.87
N ARG A 244 0.36 -10.02 6.01
CA ARG A 244 1.59 -9.47 6.61
C ARG A 244 2.75 -9.72 5.67
N ILE A 245 3.71 -8.82 5.64
CA ILE A 245 4.94 -8.99 4.87
C ILE A 245 5.88 -9.89 5.66
N VAL A 246 6.37 -10.94 5.01
CA VAL A 246 7.36 -11.84 5.60
C VAL A 246 8.73 -11.17 5.54
N VAL A 247 9.38 -11.03 6.69
CA VAL A 247 10.72 -10.44 6.82
C VAL A 247 11.62 -11.32 7.69
N ASP A 248 12.92 -11.17 7.51
CA ASP A 248 13.93 -11.80 8.36
C ASP A 248 14.26 -10.96 9.62
N GLY A 249 15.29 -11.34 10.37
CA GLY A 249 15.74 -10.62 11.58
C GLY A 249 16.34 -9.23 11.31
N GLU A 250 16.73 -8.93 10.07
CA GLU A 250 17.16 -7.61 9.60
C GLU A 250 16.03 -6.81 8.95
N MET A 251 14.78 -7.26 9.07
CA MET A 251 13.58 -6.67 8.41
C MET A 251 13.64 -6.70 6.88
N ALA A 252 14.50 -7.52 6.28
CA ALA A 252 14.60 -7.69 4.84
C ALA A 252 13.51 -8.67 4.33
N THR A 253 12.91 -8.34 3.18
CA THR A 253 12.03 -9.25 2.45
C THR A 253 12.84 -10.20 1.56
N ASN A 254 12.16 -11.11 0.87
CA ASN A 254 12.79 -11.93 -0.19
C ASN A 254 13.19 -11.13 -1.44
N VAL A 255 12.77 -9.87 -1.56
CA VAL A 255 13.12 -8.98 -2.68
C VAL A 255 14.35 -8.15 -2.31
N PRO A 256 15.47 -8.24 -3.06
CA PRO A 256 16.68 -7.50 -2.76
C PRO A 256 16.45 -5.99 -2.70
N GLY A 257 16.92 -5.34 -1.62
CA GLY A 257 16.76 -3.91 -1.40
C GLY A 257 15.39 -3.49 -0.85
N LEU A 258 14.45 -4.43 -0.67
CA LEU A 258 13.14 -4.16 -0.10
C LEU A 258 13.06 -4.62 1.36
N TYR A 259 12.69 -3.72 2.23
CA TYR A 259 12.52 -3.91 3.67
C TYR A 259 11.10 -3.56 4.08
N ALA A 260 10.64 -4.10 5.23
CA ALA A 260 9.34 -3.74 5.78
C ALA A 260 9.41 -3.67 7.31
N ALA A 261 8.68 -2.73 7.92
CA ALA A 261 8.69 -2.54 9.36
C ALA A 261 7.37 -1.95 9.87
N GLY A 262 7.05 -2.22 11.12
CA GLY A 262 5.84 -1.75 11.79
C GLY A 262 4.67 -2.72 11.60
N ASP A 263 3.44 -2.20 11.59
CA ASP A 263 2.23 -3.03 11.61
C ASP A 263 2.10 -3.97 10.42
N CYS A 264 2.71 -3.63 9.29
CA CYS A 264 2.66 -4.47 8.07
C CYS A 264 3.42 -5.80 8.21
N THR A 265 4.31 -5.94 9.19
CA THR A 265 5.00 -7.20 9.50
C THR A 265 4.26 -8.03 10.55
N GLY A 266 3.18 -7.49 11.15
CA GLY A 266 2.38 -8.15 12.18
C GLY A 266 3.00 -8.07 13.59
N GLY A 267 2.68 -9.02 14.45
CA GLY A 267 3.15 -9.03 15.84
C GLY A 267 2.44 -8.00 16.72
N LEU A 268 3.16 -7.44 17.70
CA LEU A 268 2.63 -6.43 18.62
C LEU A 268 2.41 -5.09 17.91
N LEU A 269 1.16 -4.66 17.77
CA LEU A 269 0.79 -3.39 17.11
C LEU A 269 0.96 -2.22 18.09
N GLN A 270 2.20 -1.82 18.36
CA GLN A 270 2.56 -0.77 19.30
C GLN A 270 3.69 0.11 18.76
N VAL A 271 3.75 1.36 19.23
CA VAL A 271 4.77 2.34 18.86
C VAL A 271 6.20 1.80 19.10
N VAL A 272 6.43 1.16 20.24
CA VAL A 272 7.76 0.63 20.60
C VAL A 272 8.25 -0.42 19.62
N LYS A 273 7.38 -1.35 19.18
CA LYS A 273 7.72 -2.37 18.19
C LYS A 273 7.96 -1.73 16.82
N ALA A 274 7.09 -0.84 16.40
CA ALA A 274 7.22 -0.14 15.13
C ALA A 274 8.52 0.68 15.08
N ALA A 275 8.87 1.38 16.14
CA ALA A 275 10.11 2.14 16.25
C ALA A 275 11.36 1.23 16.21
N TYR A 276 11.31 0.10 16.93
CA TYR A 276 12.40 -0.89 16.91
C TYR A 276 12.63 -1.47 15.52
N GLU A 277 11.59 -2.00 14.89
CA GLU A 277 11.70 -2.58 13.55
C GLU A 277 12.13 -1.54 12.51
N GLY A 278 11.62 -0.32 12.61
CA GLY A 278 12.07 0.78 11.76
C GLY A 278 13.56 1.04 11.91
N ALA A 279 14.10 1.06 13.14
CA ALA A 279 15.52 1.24 13.37
C ALA A 279 16.36 0.11 12.73
N VAL A 280 15.92 -1.14 12.89
CA VAL A 280 16.57 -2.32 12.28
C VAL A 280 16.54 -2.22 10.75
N ALA A 281 15.37 -1.99 10.16
CA ALA A 281 15.21 -1.86 8.71
C ALA A 281 16.05 -0.72 8.13
N GLY A 282 16.06 0.45 8.80
CA GLY A 282 16.85 1.60 8.36
C GLY A 282 18.36 1.34 8.35
N LEU A 283 18.88 0.67 9.38
CA LEU A 283 20.31 0.26 9.43
C LEU A 283 20.63 -0.78 8.37
N ALA A 284 19.76 -1.79 8.19
CA ALA A 284 19.95 -2.83 7.18
C ALA A 284 19.93 -2.27 5.76
N ALA A 285 18.97 -1.39 5.45
CA ALA A 285 18.90 -0.69 4.16
C ALA A 285 20.15 0.16 3.91
N ALA A 286 20.66 0.90 4.92
CA ALA A 286 21.87 1.68 4.78
C ALA A 286 23.10 0.81 4.56
N LYS A 287 23.20 -0.35 5.21
CA LYS A 287 24.26 -1.36 4.99
C LYS A 287 24.22 -1.88 3.56
N TYR A 288 23.03 -2.25 3.07
CA TYR A 288 22.79 -2.72 1.70
C TYR A 288 23.23 -1.68 0.65
N VAL A 289 22.81 -0.43 0.81
CA VAL A 289 23.20 0.66 -0.12
C VAL A 289 24.71 0.86 -0.16
N ARG A 290 25.38 0.78 0.99
CA ARG A 290 26.86 0.92 1.05
C ARG A 290 27.59 -0.22 0.36
N SER A 291 27.08 -1.44 0.42
CA SER A 291 27.69 -2.61 -0.24
C SER A 291 27.59 -2.58 -1.76
N ARG A 292 26.79 -1.65 -2.32
CA ARG A 292 26.56 -1.47 -3.77
C ARG A 292 27.14 -0.14 -4.30
N LYS A 293 27.97 0.53 -3.52
CA LYS A 293 28.82 1.66 -3.97
C LYS A 293 30.12 1.11 -4.51
#